data_dc500527f9a24739ab88c814a73d92a1
#
_entry.id   dc500527f9a24739ab88c814a73d92a1
#
_cell.length_a   1.000
_cell.length_b   1.000
_cell.length_c   1.000
_cell.angle_alpha   90.00
_cell.angle_beta   90.00
_cell.angle_gamma   90.00
#
_symmetry.space_group_name_H-M   'P 1'
#
loop_
_entity.id
_entity.type
_entity.pdbx_description
1 polymer ?
#
loop_
_entity_poly.entity_id
_entity_poly.type
_entity_poly.pdbx_seq_one_letter_code
_entity_poly.pdbx_strand_id
1 'polypeptide(L)'
;PSSLYMPKRFFGAARNIEEGGSLTVLATALVETGSKMDDVIFEEFKGTGNMELVLDRKMSEKRIFPAVNMAKSGTRREELLLSKDELDAVYFLRKSFSGSMTNQEVTEQVMDLLVKTDNNEDFVKAILKLSNNK
;
A
#
# COMPACT_ATOMS: atom_id res chain seq x y z
N PRO A 1 -6.56 22.30 12.63
CA PRO A 1 -7.64 22.87 13.44
C PRO A 1 -7.98 21.97 14.62
N SER A 2 -8.40 22.56 15.73
CA SER A 2 -8.72 21.83 16.98
C SER A 2 -9.79 20.74 16.81
N SER A 3 -10.69 20.89 15.84
CA SER A 3 -11.75 19.92 15.50
C SER A 3 -11.22 18.54 15.11
N LEU A 4 -10.03 18.45 14.55
CA LEU A 4 -9.40 17.16 14.14
C LEU A 4 -8.57 16.50 15.24
N TYR A 5 -8.41 17.16 16.38
CA TYR A 5 -7.55 16.66 17.47
C TYR A 5 -8.05 15.32 18.04
N MET A 6 -9.34 15.21 18.36
CA MET A 6 -9.90 13.96 18.90
C MET A 6 -9.92 12.83 17.88
N PRO A 7 -10.37 13.04 16.62
CA PRO A 7 -10.24 12.02 15.58
C PRO A 7 -8.80 11.54 15.35
N LYS A 8 -7.81 12.43 15.36
CA LYS A 8 -6.40 12.05 15.24
C LYS A 8 -5.93 11.19 16.41
N ARG A 9 -6.30 11.54 17.63
CA ARG A 9 -5.99 10.72 18.83
C ARG A 9 -6.62 9.34 18.74
N PHE A 10 -7.88 9.27 18.31
CA PHE A 10 -8.57 8.00 18.09
C PHE A 10 -7.84 7.15 17.05
N PHE A 11 -7.52 7.71 15.89
CA PHE A 11 -6.79 7.01 14.84
C PHE A 11 -5.40 6.57 15.29
N GLY A 12 -4.69 7.41 16.03
CA GLY A 12 -3.38 7.11 16.62
C GLY A 12 -3.40 6.13 17.80
N ALA A 13 -4.57 5.66 18.22
CA ALA A 13 -4.71 4.67 19.28
C ALA A 13 -4.39 3.23 18.82
N ALA A 14 -4.31 2.98 17.50
CA ALA A 14 -3.95 1.67 16.94
C ALA A 14 -2.59 1.20 17.46
N ARG A 15 -2.57 0.02 18.10
CA ARG A 15 -1.37 -0.53 18.74
C ARG A 15 -1.52 -2.01 19.07
N ASN A 16 -0.39 -2.68 19.29
CA ASN A 16 -0.37 -3.93 20.02
C ASN A 16 -0.52 -3.64 21.54
N ILE A 17 -1.19 -4.55 22.26
CA ILE A 17 -1.45 -4.47 23.69
C ILE A 17 -0.48 -5.42 24.39
N GLU A 18 0.17 -4.98 25.47
CA GLU A 18 1.19 -5.76 26.19
C GLU A 18 0.64 -7.08 26.75
N GLU A 19 -0.61 -7.07 27.20
CA GLU A 19 -1.29 -8.23 27.76
C GLU A 19 -1.90 -9.17 26.70
N GLY A 20 -1.61 -8.90 25.42
CA GLY A 20 -2.07 -9.68 24.27
C GLY A 20 -3.18 -9.01 23.48
N GLY A 21 -3.24 -9.38 22.20
CA GLY A 21 -4.15 -8.76 21.25
C GLY A 21 -3.65 -7.45 20.64
N SER A 22 -4.49 -6.84 19.82
CA SER A 22 -4.18 -5.57 19.14
C SER A 22 -5.44 -4.77 18.86
N LEU A 23 -5.29 -3.45 18.77
CA LEU A 23 -6.32 -2.56 18.26
C LEU A 23 -5.92 -2.14 16.84
N THR A 24 -6.73 -2.55 15.88
CA THR A 24 -6.62 -2.12 14.48
C THR A 24 -7.69 -1.10 14.16
N VAL A 25 -7.30 0.02 13.55
CA VAL A 25 -8.23 1.06 13.07
C VAL A 25 -8.10 1.15 11.56
N LEU A 26 -9.20 0.90 10.85
CA LEU A 26 -9.32 1.10 9.42
C LEU A 26 -10.12 2.37 9.16
N ALA A 27 -9.49 3.33 8.49
CA ALA A 27 -10.12 4.59 8.12
C ALA A 27 -10.02 4.83 6.62
N THR A 28 -11.07 5.38 6.03
CA THR A 28 -11.09 5.81 4.63
C THR A 28 -11.03 7.34 4.54
N ALA A 29 -10.28 7.85 3.58
CA ALA A 29 -10.23 9.27 3.28
C ALA A 29 -10.45 9.49 1.78
N LEU A 30 -11.24 10.51 1.43
CA LEU A 30 -11.42 10.93 0.05
C LEU A 30 -10.30 11.91 -0.33
N VAL A 31 -9.76 11.73 -1.53
CA VAL A 31 -8.74 12.61 -2.12
C VAL A 31 -9.14 12.98 -3.54
N GLU A 32 -8.54 14.05 -4.06
CA GLU A 32 -8.80 14.53 -5.43
C GLU A 32 -10.29 14.84 -5.70
N THR A 33 -11.00 15.33 -4.69
CA THR A 33 -12.42 15.71 -4.79
C THR A 33 -12.61 17.14 -5.28
N GLY A 34 -11.56 17.94 -5.33
CA GLY A 34 -11.61 19.38 -5.54
C GLY A 34 -11.96 20.18 -4.27
N SER A 35 -12.21 19.52 -3.14
CA SER A 35 -12.47 20.15 -1.86
C SER A 35 -11.18 20.37 -1.08
N LYS A 36 -10.85 21.63 -0.78
CA LYS A 36 -9.70 21.96 0.08
C LYS A 36 -9.83 21.36 1.49
N MET A 37 -11.04 21.14 1.96
CA MET A 37 -11.29 20.52 3.27
C MET A 37 -10.83 19.05 3.26
N ASP A 38 -11.14 18.31 2.21
CA ASP A 38 -10.76 16.90 2.09
C ASP A 38 -9.24 16.77 2.02
N ASP A 39 -8.56 17.66 1.30
CA ASP A 39 -7.10 17.70 1.24
C ASP A 39 -6.48 17.96 2.63
N VAL A 40 -7.04 18.90 3.40
CA VAL A 40 -6.59 19.18 4.77
C VAL A 40 -6.79 17.97 5.68
N ILE A 41 -7.95 17.33 5.62
CA ILE A 41 -8.25 16.12 6.41
C ILE A 41 -7.26 15.01 6.07
N PHE A 42 -7.05 14.75 4.78
CA PHE A 42 -6.11 13.72 4.33
C PHE A 42 -4.69 13.98 4.85
N GLU A 43 -4.16 15.18 4.65
CA GLU A 43 -2.79 15.54 5.10
C GLU A 43 -2.65 15.46 6.63
N GLU A 44 -3.69 15.82 7.39
CA GLU A 44 -3.68 15.72 8.84
C GLU A 44 -3.62 14.26 9.36
N PHE A 45 -4.18 13.31 8.63
CA PHE A 45 -4.19 11.88 9.01
C PHE A 45 -3.02 11.08 8.40
N LYS A 46 -2.48 11.50 7.26
CA LYS A 46 -1.41 10.82 6.52
C LYS A 46 -0.18 10.48 7.38
N GLY A 47 0.22 11.38 8.27
CA GLY A 47 1.35 11.15 9.17
C GLY A 47 1.06 10.25 10.37
N THR A 48 -0.21 9.91 10.62
CA THR A 48 -0.65 9.16 11.82
C THR A 48 -0.80 7.66 11.55
N GLY A 49 -1.14 7.28 10.31
CA GLY A 49 -1.34 5.88 9.92
C GLY A 49 -0.05 5.08 9.81
N ASN A 50 -0.14 3.77 10.03
CA ASN A 50 0.95 2.82 9.87
C ASN A 50 1.01 2.22 8.45
N MET A 51 -0.12 2.21 7.74
CA MET A 51 -0.26 1.72 6.38
C MET A 51 -1.13 2.68 5.58
N GLU A 52 -0.78 2.89 4.33
CA GLU A 52 -1.59 3.62 3.35
C GLU A 52 -1.86 2.71 2.16
N LEU A 53 -3.14 2.54 1.81
CA LEU A 53 -3.58 1.90 0.57
C LEU A 53 -4.16 2.99 -0.32
N VAL A 54 -3.45 3.34 -1.37
CA VAL A 54 -3.84 4.41 -2.31
C VAL A 54 -4.51 3.79 -3.52
N LEU A 55 -5.73 4.25 -3.84
CA LEU A 55 -6.44 3.86 -5.05
C LEU A 55 -6.11 4.82 -6.20
N ASP A 56 -6.18 4.30 -7.43
CA ASP A 56 -5.87 5.04 -8.65
C ASP A 56 -7.12 5.17 -9.53
N ARG A 57 -7.59 6.42 -9.67
CA ARG A 57 -8.78 6.73 -10.46
C ARG A 57 -8.61 6.36 -11.93
N LYS A 58 -7.43 6.61 -12.52
CA LYS A 58 -7.19 6.32 -13.94
C LYS A 58 -7.25 4.84 -14.25
N MET A 59 -6.79 4.00 -13.32
CA MET A 59 -6.92 2.53 -13.45
C MET A 59 -8.39 2.09 -13.35
N SER A 60 -9.14 2.66 -12.41
CA SER A 60 -10.58 2.39 -12.28
C SER A 60 -11.37 2.79 -13.53
N GLU A 61 -11.08 3.94 -14.12
CA GLU A 61 -11.69 4.41 -15.37
C GLU A 61 -11.42 3.45 -16.54
N LYS A 62 -10.25 2.82 -16.55
CA LYS A 62 -9.87 1.78 -17.53
C LYS A 62 -10.36 0.37 -17.16
N ARG A 63 -11.13 0.22 -16.10
CA ARG A 63 -11.64 -1.07 -15.59
C ARG A 63 -10.54 -2.06 -15.17
N ILE A 64 -9.40 -1.55 -14.73
CA ILE A 64 -8.32 -2.36 -14.16
C ILE A 64 -8.55 -2.43 -12.65
N PHE A 65 -8.85 -3.62 -12.14
CA PHE A 65 -9.15 -3.85 -10.73
C PHE A 65 -8.33 -5.03 -10.17
N PRO A 66 -7.91 -4.95 -8.88
CA PRO A 66 -8.08 -3.82 -7.97
C PRO A 66 -7.29 -2.60 -8.42
N ALA A 67 -7.92 -1.42 -8.42
CA ALA A 67 -7.32 -0.17 -8.87
C ALA A 67 -6.37 0.42 -7.80
N VAL A 68 -5.38 -0.35 -7.38
CA VAL A 68 -4.43 0.01 -6.32
C VAL A 68 -3.19 0.65 -6.94
N ASN A 69 -2.83 1.82 -6.45
CA ASN A 69 -1.55 2.44 -6.78
C ASN A 69 -0.45 1.83 -5.92
N MET A 70 0.22 0.81 -6.42
CA MET A 70 1.26 0.10 -5.67
C MET A 70 2.48 0.97 -5.35
N ALA A 71 2.83 1.93 -6.22
CA ALA A 71 3.96 2.82 -5.98
C ALA A 71 3.73 3.78 -4.81
N LYS A 72 2.48 4.23 -4.61
CA LYS A 72 2.07 5.15 -3.54
C LYS A 72 1.62 4.44 -2.27
N SER A 73 1.30 3.15 -2.35
CA SER A 73 0.87 2.33 -1.21
C SER A 73 2.07 1.77 -0.46
N GLY A 74 1.94 1.62 0.85
CA GLY A 74 3.03 1.07 1.65
C GLY A 74 2.70 0.97 3.13
N THR A 75 3.57 0.27 3.85
CA THR A 75 3.48 0.05 5.29
C THR A 75 4.76 0.57 5.95
N ARG A 76 4.64 1.23 7.09
CA ARG A 76 5.80 1.62 7.88
C ARG A 76 6.48 0.39 8.46
N ARG A 77 7.81 0.39 8.43
CA ARG A 77 8.63 -0.67 9.01
C ARG A 77 8.23 -2.06 8.51
N GLU A 78 8.03 -2.17 7.20
CA GLU A 78 7.66 -3.43 6.54
C GLU A 78 8.68 -4.55 6.81
N GLU A 79 9.92 -4.20 7.10
CA GLU A 79 10.99 -5.12 7.48
C GLU A 79 10.71 -5.90 8.78
N LEU A 80 9.79 -5.42 9.62
CA LEU A 80 9.34 -6.12 10.83
C LEU A 80 8.20 -7.10 10.57
N LEU A 81 7.57 -7.03 9.39
CA LEU A 81 6.38 -7.80 9.03
C LEU A 81 6.68 -8.86 7.98
N LEU A 82 7.68 -8.62 7.13
CA LEU A 82 8.02 -9.46 5.99
C LEU A 82 9.25 -10.32 6.29
N SER A 83 9.24 -11.55 5.79
CA SER A 83 10.43 -12.37 5.71
C SER A 83 11.46 -11.75 4.76
N LYS A 84 12.69 -12.24 4.78
CA LYS A 84 13.75 -11.74 3.89
C LYS A 84 13.36 -11.85 2.41
N ASP A 85 12.84 -13.00 2.02
CA ASP A 85 12.48 -13.26 0.62
C ASP A 85 11.31 -12.36 0.16
N GLU A 86 10.32 -12.15 1.02
CA GLU A 86 9.21 -11.22 0.75
C GLU A 86 9.71 -9.78 0.63
N LEU A 87 10.62 -9.36 1.51
CA LEU A 87 11.20 -8.02 1.49
C LEU A 87 12.02 -7.79 0.21
N ASP A 88 12.85 -8.75 -0.18
CA ASP A 88 13.64 -8.68 -1.40
C ASP A 88 12.73 -8.62 -2.65
N ALA A 89 11.63 -9.39 -2.67
CA ALA A 89 10.64 -9.35 -3.73
C ALA A 89 9.93 -7.98 -3.80
N VAL A 90 9.53 -7.42 -2.66
CA VAL A 90 8.91 -6.08 -2.58
C VAL A 90 9.87 -5.00 -3.07
N TYR A 91 11.14 -5.05 -2.68
CA TYR A 91 12.14 -4.08 -3.14
C TYR A 91 12.37 -4.18 -4.65
N PHE A 92 12.41 -5.39 -5.20
CA PHE A 92 12.50 -5.58 -6.64
C PHE A 92 11.30 -4.97 -7.38
N LEU A 93 10.08 -5.23 -6.91
CA LEU A 93 8.86 -4.64 -7.48
C LEU A 93 8.90 -3.10 -7.41
N ARG A 94 9.23 -2.52 -6.26
CA ARG A 94 9.34 -1.06 -6.10
C ARG A 94 10.39 -0.44 -7.03
N LYS A 95 11.51 -1.12 -7.24
CA LYS A 95 12.51 -0.69 -8.20
C LYS A 95 11.97 -0.68 -9.64
N SER A 96 11.08 -1.61 -9.97
CA SER A 96 10.42 -1.65 -11.29
C SER A 96 9.52 -0.42 -11.54
N PHE A 97 8.92 0.18 -10.49
CA PHE A 97 8.16 1.44 -10.61
C PHE A 97 9.05 2.66 -10.91
N SER A 98 10.34 2.58 -10.62
CA SER A 98 11.31 3.67 -10.89
C SER A 98 11.90 3.58 -12.29
N GLY A 99 11.56 2.55 -13.06
CA GLY A 99 12.03 2.32 -14.43
C GLY A 99 11.19 3.02 -15.49
N SER A 100 11.30 2.55 -16.72
CA SER A 100 10.57 3.09 -17.88
C SER A 100 9.09 2.69 -17.93
N MET A 101 8.66 1.75 -17.07
CA MET A 101 7.29 1.25 -17.05
C MET A 101 6.36 2.16 -16.26
N THR A 102 5.14 2.31 -16.75
CA THR A 102 4.09 3.02 -16.03
C THR A 102 3.57 2.21 -14.85
N ASN A 103 2.96 2.88 -13.85
CA ASN A 103 2.32 2.21 -12.72
C ASN A 103 1.25 1.19 -13.19
N GLN A 104 0.55 1.49 -14.27
CA GLN A 104 -0.44 0.57 -14.86
C GLN A 104 0.22 -0.72 -15.36
N GLU A 105 1.26 -0.61 -16.20
CA GLU A 105 1.96 -1.77 -16.79
C GLU A 105 2.54 -2.69 -15.72
N VAL A 106 3.15 -2.11 -14.67
CA VAL A 106 3.68 -2.92 -13.55
C VAL A 106 2.53 -3.60 -12.79
N THR A 107 1.43 -2.89 -12.57
CA THR A 107 0.26 -3.46 -11.88
C THR A 107 -0.34 -4.62 -12.67
N GLU A 108 -0.51 -4.47 -13.99
CA GLU A 108 -1.01 -5.55 -14.86
C GLU A 108 -0.08 -6.77 -14.82
N GLN A 109 1.24 -6.58 -14.88
CA GLN A 109 2.20 -7.68 -14.76
C GLN A 109 2.15 -8.38 -13.40
N VAL A 110 2.02 -7.62 -12.31
CA VAL A 110 1.87 -8.20 -10.97
C VAL A 110 0.57 -8.99 -10.86
N MET A 111 -0.53 -8.46 -11.40
CA MET A 111 -1.82 -9.15 -11.43
C MET A 111 -1.75 -10.45 -12.22
N ASP A 112 -1.15 -10.42 -13.41
CA ASP A 112 -0.96 -11.61 -14.25
C ASP A 112 -0.12 -12.69 -13.54
N LEU A 113 0.87 -12.28 -12.76
CA LEU A 113 1.70 -13.21 -12.00
C LEU A 113 0.94 -13.78 -10.80
N LEU A 114 0.15 -12.96 -10.10
CA LEU A 114 -0.70 -13.40 -9.00
C LEU A 114 -1.73 -14.46 -9.45
N VAL A 115 -2.34 -14.27 -10.62
CA VAL A 115 -3.30 -15.25 -11.19
C VAL A 115 -2.62 -16.57 -11.56
N LYS A 116 -1.33 -16.57 -11.87
CA LYS A 116 -0.55 -17.76 -12.26
C LYS A 116 0.06 -18.50 -11.09
N THR A 117 -0.10 -17.99 -9.87
CA THR A 117 0.48 -18.56 -8.65
C THR A 117 -0.62 -18.96 -7.67
N ASP A 118 -0.46 -20.09 -6.99
CA ASP A 118 -1.50 -20.62 -6.10
C ASP A 118 -1.52 -19.95 -4.72
N ASN A 119 -0.41 -19.34 -4.33
CA ASN A 119 -0.23 -18.69 -3.02
C ASN A 119 0.87 -17.64 -3.04
N ASN A 120 0.99 -16.87 -1.96
CA ASN A 120 2.00 -15.81 -1.84
C ASN A 120 3.44 -16.32 -1.88
N GLU A 121 3.72 -17.51 -1.36
CA GLU A 121 5.06 -18.09 -1.36
C GLU A 121 5.55 -18.35 -2.80
N ASP A 122 4.68 -18.92 -3.64
CA ASP A 122 4.99 -19.17 -5.06
C ASP A 122 5.10 -17.86 -5.84
N PHE A 123 4.28 -16.87 -5.52
CA PHE A 123 4.39 -15.53 -6.09
C PHE A 123 5.74 -14.87 -5.75
N VAL A 124 6.17 -14.90 -4.50
CA VAL A 124 7.47 -14.38 -4.06
C VAL A 124 8.61 -15.07 -4.78
N LYS A 125 8.60 -16.42 -4.88
CA LYS A 125 9.59 -17.20 -5.62
C LYS A 125 9.65 -16.81 -7.11
N ALA A 126 8.50 -16.57 -7.71
CA ALA A 126 8.43 -16.15 -9.11
C ALA A 126 9.04 -14.75 -9.33
N ILE A 127 8.77 -13.80 -8.44
CA ILE A 127 9.38 -12.46 -8.47
C ILE A 127 10.90 -12.54 -8.31
N LEU A 128 11.40 -13.33 -7.35
CA LEU A 128 12.84 -13.48 -7.11
C LEU A 128 13.58 -14.13 -8.31
N LYS A 129 12.93 -15.07 -9.01
CA LYS A 129 13.47 -15.61 -10.27
C LYS A 129 13.62 -14.54 -11.36
N LEU A 130 12.65 -13.63 -11.47
CA LEU A 130 12.74 -12.50 -12.41
C LEU A 130 13.84 -11.50 -12.01
N SER A 131 14.09 -11.33 -10.72
CA SER A 131 15.17 -10.48 -10.20
C SER A 131 16.56 -11.02 -10.56
N ASN A 132 16.74 -12.33 -10.49
CA ASN A 132 18.05 -12.98 -10.73
C ASN A 132 18.40 -13.11 -12.22
N ASN A 133 17.46 -12.89 -13.12
CA ASN A 133 17.65 -12.96 -14.58
C ASN A 133 17.95 -11.60 -15.23
N LYS A 134 18.14 -10.55 -14.43
CA LYS A 134 18.55 -9.20 -14.85
C LYS A 134 19.96 -8.89 -14.37
#